data_0ea50bd0354ac3a7ad1beeff3b13599c
#
_entry.id   0ea50bd0354ac3a7ad1beeff3b13599c
#
_cell.length_a   1.000
_cell.length_b   1.000
_cell.length_c   1.000
_cell.angle_alpha   90.00
_cell.angle_beta   90.00
_cell.angle_gamma   90.00
#
_symmetry.space_group_name_H-M   'P 1'
#
loop_
_entity.id
_entity.type
_entity.pdbx_description
1 polymer ?
#
loop_
_entity_poly.entity_id
_entity_poly.type
_entity_poly.pdbx_seq_one_letter_code
_entity_poly.pdbx_strand_id
1 'polypeptide(L)'
;MLERWYPTAHVPSVFAIDYEKLAALGYKGILFDIDNTLVHHGDDSTPEVDALFRHIHSLGLKTLLLSDNSAARIERFNRNIRTLFIAEAGKPDPAAYRRACAILGLPPEQVVCVGDQLFRDIRGANSAGLDSILVDFIRLPGETHYGKKRVLEKVILWFYHRDPRRRGRLDGIGK
;
A
#
# COMPACT_ATOMS: atom_id res chain seq x y z
N MET A 1 8.06 11.72 -17.37
CA MET A 1 9.03 10.63 -17.10
C MET A 1 9.03 10.19 -15.62
N LEU A 2 8.84 11.07 -14.64
CA LEU A 2 8.75 10.72 -13.21
C LEU A 2 7.36 10.19 -12.79
N GLU A 3 6.32 10.43 -13.56
CA GLU A 3 4.91 10.13 -13.26
C GLU A 3 4.66 8.65 -12.91
N ARG A 4 5.44 7.72 -13.45
CA ARG A 4 5.35 6.29 -13.11
C ARG A 4 5.64 5.96 -11.63
N TRP A 5 6.27 6.89 -10.91
CA TRP A 5 6.57 6.77 -9.47
C TRP A 5 5.67 7.67 -8.62
N TYR A 6 4.77 8.44 -9.23
CA TYR A 6 3.86 9.29 -8.50
C TYR A 6 2.72 8.44 -7.92
N PRO A 7 2.49 8.49 -6.59
CA PRO A 7 1.31 7.86 -6.02
C PRO A 7 0.06 8.63 -6.44
N THR A 8 -1.10 7.95 -6.47
CA THR A 8 -2.39 8.62 -6.65
C THR A 8 -2.72 9.48 -5.43
N ALA A 9 -2.30 9.06 -4.23
CA ALA A 9 -2.35 9.85 -3.00
C ALA A 9 -1.14 9.56 -2.09
N HIS A 10 -0.82 10.52 -1.19
CA HIS A 10 0.19 10.35 -0.15
C HIS A 10 -0.43 10.76 1.19
N VAL A 11 -0.40 9.87 2.17
CA VAL A 11 -0.94 10.06 3.53
C VAL A 11 0.07 9.62 4.59
N PRO A 12 -0.03 10.11 5.84
CA PRO A 12 0.97 9.81 6.88
C PRO A 12 1.03 8.33 7.28
N SER A 13 -0.08 7.62 7.26
CA SER A 13 -0.14 6.21 7.69
C SER A 13 -1.39 5.52 7.13
N VAL A 14 -1.44 4.20 7.25
CA VAL A 14 -2.64 3.42 6.91
C VAL A 14 -3.85 3.82 7.75
N PHE A 15 -3.64 4.32 8.97
CA PHE A 15 -4.71 4.77 9.86
C PHE A 15 -5.30 6.13 9.45
N ALA A 16 -4.57 6.91 8.64
CA ALA A 16 -5.04 8.20 8.12
C ALA A 16 -5.86 8.06 6.81
N ILE A 17 -6.00 6.85 6.27
CA ILE A 17 -6.81 6.62 5.07
C ILE A 17 -8.29 6.62 5.43
N ASP A 18 -9.09 7.34 4.64
CA ASP A 18 -10.56 7.32 4.73
C ASP A 18 -11.11 6.13 3.91
N TYR A 19 -11.28 4.99 4.56
CA TYR A 19 -11.75 3.75 3.91
C TYR A 19 -13.22 3.81 3.50
N GLU A 20 -14.05 4.57 4.21
CA GLU A 20 -15.44 4.86 3.84
C GLU A 20 -15.48 5.62 2.50
N LYS A 21 -14.60 6.60 2.36
CA LYS A 21 -14.47 7.37 1.11
C LYS A 21 -13.93 6.49 -0.02
N LEU A 22 -12.98 5.58 0.24
CA LEU A 22 -12.52 4.60 -0.77
C LEU A 22 -13.69 3.76 -1.28
N ALA A 23 -14.51 3.19 -0.37
CA ALA A 23 -15.68 2.41 -0.74
C ALA A 23 -16.69 3.25 -1.55
N ALA A 24 -16.95 4.49 -1.14
CA ALA A 24 -17.85 5.43 -1.84
C ALA A 24 -17.34 5.80 -3.24
N LEU A 25 -16.02 5.86 -3.45
CA LEU A 25 -15.40 6.10 -4.77
C LEU A 25 -15.45 4.87 -5.69
N GLY A 26 -15.96 3.72 -5.20
CA GLY A 26 -16.14 2.50 -5.98
C GLY A 26 -14.98 1.52 -5.92
N TYR A 27 -13.99 1.72 -5.03
CA TYR A 27 -13.01 0.69 -4.75
C TYR A 27 -13.66 -0.46 -3.99
N LYS A 28 -13.21 -1.68 -4.29
CA LYS A 28 -13.72 -2.93 -3.70
C LYS A 28 -12.61 -3.80 -3.14
N GLY A 29 -11.35 -3.48 -3.46
CA GLY A 29 -10.19 -4.23 -3.01
C GLY A 29 -9.01 -3.34 -2.67
N ILE A 30 -8.22 -3.79 -1.68
CA ILE A 30 -7.01 -3.10 -1.25
C ILE A 30 -5.88 -4.13 -1.16
N LEU A 31 -4.76 -3.82 -1.81
CA LEU A 31 -3.51 -4.55 -1.66
C LEU A 31 -2.64 -3.80 -0.64
N PHE A 32 -2.18 -4.49 0.39
CA PHE A 32 -1.30 -3.91 1.39
C PHE A 32 0.09 -4.53 1.33
N ASP A 33 1.12 -3.69 1.34
CA ASP A 33 2.43 -4.10 1.81
C ASP A 33 2.43 -4.24 3.34
N ILE A 34 3.39 -4.99 3.91
CA ILE A 34 3.45 -5.27 5.35
C ILE A 34 4.50 -4.39 6.04
N ASP A 35 5.77 -4.63 5.70
CA ASP A 35 6.90 -4.06 6.44
C ASP A 35 7.05 -2.56 6.19
N ASN A 36 7.09 -1.79 7.27
CA ASN A 36 7.12 -0.32 7.28
C ASN A 36 5.87 0.35 6.71
N THR A 37 4.86 -0.42 6.33
CA THR A 37 3.53 0.04 5.87
C THR A 37 2.47 -0.18 6.94
N LEU A 38 2.27 -1.41 7.39
CA LEU A 38 1.31 -1.80 8.43
C LEU A 38 1.96 -1.85 9.82
N VAL A 39 3.19 -2.36 9.89
CA VAL A 39 4.01 -2.50 11.09
C VAL A 39 5.46 -2.19 10.75
N HIS A 40 6.30 -1.98 11.78
CA HIS A 40 7.75 -1.90 11.60
C HIS A 40 8.28 -3.21 11.01
N HIS A 41 9.39 -3.12 10.27
CA HIS A 41 9.99 -4.25 9.59
C HIS A 41 10.25 -5.45 10.52
N GLY A 42 9.67 -6.59 10.15
CA GLY A 42 9.83 -7.85 10.89
C GLY A 42 8.81 -8.08 12.01
N ASP A 43 8.03 -7.08 12.41
CA ASP A 43 7.08 -7.19 13.52
C ASP A 43 5.81 -7.97 13.12
N ASP A 44 5.19 -8.56 14.12
CA ASP A 44 3.88 -9.20 13.99
C ASP A 44 2.76 -8.15 13.94
N SER A 45 1.55 -8.56 13.57
CA SER A 45 0.39 -7.68 13.60
C SER A 45 0.09 -7.18 15.01
N THR A 46 -0.37 -5.93 15.11
CA THR A 46 -0.78 -5.32 16.38
C THR A 46 -2.30 -5.31 16.50
N PRO A 47 -2.85 -5.17 17.74
CA PRO A 47 -4.29 -5.05 17.92
C PRO A 47 -4.94 -3.92 17.12
N GLU A 48 -4.20 -2.81 16.90
CA GLU A 48 -4.66 -1.68 16.10
C GLU A 48 -4.78 -2.05 14.62
N VAL A 49 -3.79 -2.77 14.08
CA VAL A 49 -3.83 -3.28 12.70
C VAL A 49 -4.94 -4.31 12.54
N ASP A 50 -5.09 -5.23 13.49
CA ASP A 50 -6.17 -6.21 13.49
C ASP A 50 -7.56 -5.53 13.50
N ALA A 51 -7.71 -4.46 14.29
CA ALA A 51 -8.94 -3.67 14.33
C ALA A 51 -9.19 -2.92 13.02
N LEU A 52 -8.14 -2.37 12.41
CA LEU A 52 -8.20 -1.72 11.11
C LEU A 52 -8.73 -2.67 10.04
N PHE A 53 -8.22 -3.89 9.96
CA PHE A 53 -8.69 -4.87 8.98
C PHE A 53 -10.14 -5.27 9.23
N ARG A 54 -10.56 -5.46 10.49
CA ARG A 54 -11.98 -5.70 10.82
C ARG A 54 -12.87 -4.56 10.33
N HIS A 55 -12.45 -3.31 10.54
CA HIS A 55 -13.17 -2.14 10.05
C HIS A 55 -13.25 -2.12 8.51
N ILE A 56 -12.14 -2.32 7.80
CA ILE A 56 -12.11 -2.37 6.34
C ILE A 56 -13.07 -3.46 5.81
N HIS A 57 -13.03 -4.65 6.41
CA HIS A 57 -13.92 -5.75 6.00
C HIS A 57 -15.38 -5.44 6.30
N SER A 58 -15.71 -4.72 7.37
CA SER A 58 -17.09 -4.30 7.69
C SER A 58 -17.68 -3.33 6.65
N LEU A 59 -16.83 -2.63 5.90
CA LEU A 59 -17.20 -1.78 4.76
C LEU A 59 -17.42 -2.57 3.46
N GLY A 60 -17.24 -3.90 3.48
CA GLY A 60 -17.33 -4.76 2.30
C GLY A 60 -16.11 -4.72 1.39
N LEU A 61 -15.01 -4.09 1.81
CA LEU A 61 -13.76 -4.05 1.07
C LEU A 61 -12.99 -5.36 1.25
N LYS A 62 -12.54 -5.96 0.16
CA LYS A 62 -11.65 -7.12 0.17
C LYS A 62 -10.21 -6.66 0.40
N THR A 63 -9.40 -7.46 1.07
CA THR A 63 -7.98 -7.16 1.29
C THR A 63 -7.09 -8.32 0.86
N LEU A 64 -5.86 -7.99 0.45
CA LEU A 64 -4.81 -8.95 0.15
C LEU A 64 -3.46 -8.37 0.56
N LEU A 65 -2.65 -9.15 1.27
CA LEU A 65 -1.28 -8.79 1.60
C LEU A 65 -0.36 -9.16 0.42
N LEU A 66 0.34 -8.18 -0.12
CA LEU A 66 1.27 -8.34 -1.23
C LEU A 66 2.69 -8.02 -0.75
N SER A 67 3.50 -9.06 -0.49
CA SER A 67 4.79 -8.90 0.16
C SER A 67 5.89 -9.72 -0.50
N ASP A 68 7.12 -9.21 -0.45
CA ASP A 68 8.32 -9.95 -0.88
C ASP A 68 8.86 -10.89 0.21
N ASN A 69 8.22 -10.94 1.36
CA ASN A 69 8.54 -11.87 2.44
C ASN A 69 8.14 -13.31 2.10
N SER A 70 8.73 -14.26 2.83
CA SER A 70 8.35 -15.68 2.76
C SER A 70 6.92 -15.91 3.24
N ALA A 71 6.29 -16.99 2.77
CA ALA A 71 4.95 -17.39 3.21
C ALA A 71 4.86 -17.54 4.73
N ALA A 72 5.84 -18.19 5.37
CA ALA A 72 5.88 -18.38 6.82
C ALA A 72 5.86 -17.05 7.61
N ARG A 73 6.57 -16.01 7.10
CA ARG A 73 6.55 -14.66 7.70
C ARG A 73 5.16 -14.01 7.58
N ILE A 74 4.54 -14.13 6.41
CA ILE A 74 3.22 -13.54 6.18
C ILE A 74 2.14 -14.29 6.97
N GLU A 75 2.17 -15.61 7.03
CA GLU A 75 1.23 -16.42 7.82
C GLU A 75 1.27 -16.05 9.31
N ARG A 76 2.48 -15.83 9.85
CA ARG A 76 2.65 -15.39 11.24
C ARG A 76 1.98 -14.02 11.46
N PHE A 77 2.23 -13.04 10.59
CA PHE A 77 1.61 -11.72 10.61
C PHE A 77 0.09 -11.81 10.47
N ASN A 78 -0.39 -12.64 9.56
CA ASN A 78 -1.78 -12.75 9.14
C ASN A 78 -2.66 -13.58 10.10
N ARG A 79 -2.08 -14.11 11.18
CA ARG A 79 -2.74 -15.08 12.07
C ARG A 79 -4.10 -14.60 12.59
N ASN A 80 -4.20 -13.32 12.97
CA ASN A 80 -5.43 -12.71 13.49
C ASN A 80 -6.27 -12.07 12.37
N ILE A 81 -5.63 -11.53 11.34
CA ILE A 81 -6.27 -10.82 10.23
C ILE A 81 -7.00 -11.79 9.31
N ARG A 82 -6.39 -12.92 8.98
CA ARG A 82 -6.94 -13.99 8.14
C ARG A 82 -7.38 -13.52 6.75
N THR A 83 -6.61 -12.63 6.13
CA THR A 83 -6.85 -12.18 4.76
C THR A 83 -6.05 -12.99 3.74
N LEU A 84 -6.32 -12.80 2.46
CA LEU A 84 -5.55 -13.41 1.37
C LEU A 84 -4.14 -12.82 1.31
N PHE A 85 -3.18 -13.57 0.74
CA PHE A 85 -1.82 -13.04 0.56
C PHE A 85 -1.09 -13.63 -0.65
N ILE A 86 -0.10 -12.90 -1.13
CA ILE A 86 0.93 -13.36 -2.07
C ILE A 86 2.28 -13.13 -1.41
N ALA A 87 3.00 -14.23 -1.19
CA ALA A 87 4.39 -14.24 -0.72
C ALA A 87 5.35 -14.14 -1.91
N GLU A 88 6.59 -13.69 -1.63
CA GLU A 88 7.66 -13.61 -2.63
C GLU A 88 7.19 -12.95 -3.93
N ALA A 89 6.46 -11.84 -3.75
CA ALA A 89 5.71 -11.18 -4.83
C ALA A 89 6.60 -10.65 -5.97
N GLY A 90 7.90 -10.42 -5.72
CA GLY A 90 8.84 -9.91 -6.73
C GLY A 90 8.55 -8.47 -7.14
N LYS A 91 8.06 -7.64 -6.19
CA LYS A 91 7.78 -6.21 -6.46
C LYS A 91 9.03 -5.49 -7.00
N PRO A 92 8.95 -4.68 -8.04
CA PRO A 92 7.74 -4.05 -8.63
C PRO A 92 7.19 -4.73 -9.89
N ASP A 93 7.34 -6.04 -10.07
CA ASP A 93 6.77 -6.72 -11.24
C ASP A 93 5.24 -6.54 -11.28
N PRO A 94 4.66 -5.93 -12.34
CA PRO A 94 3.22 -5.73 -12.44
C PRO A 94 2.41 -7.04 -12.51
N ALA A 95 3.05 -8.16 -12.82
CA ALA A 95 2.39 -9.46 -12.86
C ALA A 95 1.84 -9.87 -11.47
N ALA A 96 2.59 -9.56 -10.38
CA ALA A 96 2.15 -9.83 -9.02
C ALA A 96 0.86 -9.06 -8.65
N TYR A 97 0.76 -7.80 -9.07
CA TYR A 97 -0.41 -6.95 -8.82
C TYR A 97 -1.63 -7.42 -9.62
N ARG A 98 -1.44 -7.79 -10.89
CA ARG A 98 -2.52 -8.37 -11.72
C ARG A 98 -2.99 -9.71 -11.16
N ARG A 99 -2.08 -10.55 -10.68
CA ARG A 99 -2.40 -11.81 -10.00
C ARG A 99 -3.21 -11.54 -8.73
N ALA A 100 -2.86 -10.53 -7.95
CA ALA A 100 -3.61 -10.13 -6.76
C ALA A 100 -5.04 -9.70 -7.11
N CYS A 101 -5.24 -8.90 -8.17
CA CYS A 101 -6.56 -8.54 -8.67
C CYS A 101 -7.38 -9.77 -9.10
N ALA A 102 -6.77 -10.72 -9.80
CA ALA A 102 -7.41 -11.97 -10.20
C ALA A 102 -7.85 -12.82 -8.99
N ILE A 103 -6.99 -12.93 -7.95
CA ILE A 103 -7.33 -13.64 -6.70
C ILE A 103 -8.50 -12.97 -5.99
N LEU A 104 -8.56 -11.62 -5.97
CA LEU A 104 -9.69 -10.88 -5.40
C LEU A 104 -10.96 -10.96 -6.26
N GLY A 105 -10.84 -11.37 -7.53
CA GLY A 105 -11.94 -11.36 -8.49
C GLY A 105 -12.39 -9.94 -8.82
N LEU A 106 -11.45 -8.99 -8.91
CA LEU A 106 -11.71 -7.56 -9.13
C LEU A 106 -10.86 -7.04 -10.29
N PRO A 107 -11.41 -6.14 -11.12
CA PRO A 107 -10.62 -5.45 -12.13
C PRO A 107 -9.71 -4.38 -11.49
N PRO A 108 -8.57 -4.05 -12.12
CA PRO A 108 -7.56 -3.13 -11.57
C PRO A 108 -8.12 -1.78 -11.10
N GLU A 109 -9.09 -1.20 -11.82
CA GLU A 109 -9.70 0.09 -11.51
C GLU A 109 -10.56 0.10 -10.23
N GLN A 110 -10.86 -1.08 -9.67
CA GLN A 110 -11.56 -1.25 -8.39
C GLN A 110 -10.63 -1.64 -7.24
N VAL A 111 -9.32 -1.68 -7.50
CA VAL A 111 -8.31 -2.08 -6.52
C VAL A 111 -7.31 -0.94 -6.32
N VAL A 112 -6.97 -0.64 -5.08
CA VAL A 112 -5.93 0.31 -4.71
C VAL A 112 -4.80 -0.41 -3.99
N CYS A 113 -3.55 -0.02 -4.26
CA CYS A 113 -2.38 -0.53 -3.57
C CYS A 113 -1.91 0.48 -2.51
N VAL A 114 -1.59 0.00 -1.32
CA VAL A 114 -1.05 0.79 -0.21
C VAL A 114 0.34 0.27 0.16
N GLY A 115 1.34 1.15 0.16
CA GLY A 115 2.72 0.78 0.48
C GLY A 115 3.59 1.99 0.78
N ASP A 116 4.82 1.76 1.27
CA ASP A 116 5.76 2.79 1.71
C ASP A 116 6.90 3.08 0.72
N GLN A 117 7.03 2.29 -0.37
CA GLN A 117 8.14 2.38 -1.29
C GLN A 117 7.72 2.81 -2.71
N LEU A 118 8.24 3.98 -3.18
CA LEU A 118 7.97 4.46 -4.55
C LEU A 118 8.46 3.48 -5.62
N PHE A 119 9.66 2.89 -5.43
CA PHE A 119 10.29 2.05 -6.44
C PHE A 119 9.76 0.61 -6.49
N ARG A 120 9.01 0.19 -5.48
CA ARG A 120 8.44 -1.16 -5.40
C ARG A 120 6.93 -1.12 -5.45
N ASP A 121 6.29 -0.58 -4.42
CA ASP A 121 4.85 -0.59 -4.26
C ASP A 121 4.15 0.30 -5.28
N ILE A 122 4.50 1.58 -5.30
CA ILE A 122 3.84 2.58 -6.16
C ILE A 122 4.12 2.30 -7.64
N ARG A 123 5.39 2.07 -8.00
CA ARG A 123 5.75 1.75 -9.38
C ARG A 123 5.07 0.49 -9.88
N GLY A 124 5.03 -0.57 -9.05
CA GLY A 124 4.41 -1.85 -9.41
C GLY A 124 2.91 -1.69 -9.64
N ALA A 125 2.21 -1.04 -8.71
CA ALA A 125 0.79 -0.74 -8.81
C ALA A 125 0.47 0.09 -10.07
N ASN A 126 1.16 1.21 -10.28
CA ASN A 126 0.96 2.08 -11.44
C ASN A 126 1.21 1.33 -12.76
N SER A 127 2.25 0.46 -12.82
CA SER A 127 2.56 -0.36 -14.00
C SER A 127 1.53 -1.44 -14.28
N ALA A 128 0.77 -1.83 -13.27
CA ALA A 128 -0.34 -2.78 -13.40
C ALA A 128 -1.70 -2.12 -13.67
N GLY A 129 -1.76 -0.78 -13.66
CA GLY A 129 -2.99 -0.02 -13.87
C GLY A 129 -3.84 0.18 -12.63
N LEU A 130 -3.28 0.00 -11.43
CA LEU A 130 -3.94 0.26 -10.17
C LEU A 130 -3.66 1.69 -9.69
N ASP A 131 -4.61 2.28 -8.99
CA ASP A 131 -4.34 3.44 -8.14
C ASP A 131 -3.47 3.04 -6.95
N SER A 132 -2.69 3.99 -6.43
CA SER A 132 -1.74 3.74 -5.36
C SER A 132 -1.75 4.82 -4.29
N ILE A 133 -1.65 4.41 -3.04
CA ILE A 133 -1.51 5.29 -1.88
C ILE A 133 -0.15 5.03 -1.25
N LEU A 134 0.68 6.07 -1.22
CA LEU A 134 1.92 6.04 -0.48
C LEU A 134 1.64 6.39 0.98
N VAL A 135 2.21 5.63 1.90
CA VAL A 135 2.25 5.97 3.33
C VAL A 135 3.66 6.31 3.76
N ASP A 136 3.79 7.11 4.80
CA ASP A 136 5.09 7.36 5.40
C ASP A 136 5.63 6.08 6.04
N PHE A 137 6.87 5.82 5.80
CA PHE A 137 7.57 4.66 6.30
C PHE A 137 7.67 4.67 7.85
N ILE A 138 7.29 3.56 8.46
CA ILE A 138 7.31 3.40 9.92
C ILE A 138 8.76 3.31 10.42
N ARG A 139 9.11 4.12 11.42
CA ARG A 139 10.43 4.17 12.04
C ARG A 139 10.35 3.94 13.53
N LEU A 140 11.38 3.28 14.05
CA LEU A 140 11.63 3.28 15.48
C LEU A 140 12.42 4.53 15.90
N PRO A 141 12.23 5.02 17.13
CA PRO A 141 13.06 6.10 17.67
C PRO A 141 14.55 5.71 17.63
N GLY A 142 15.40 6.59 17.05
CA GLY A 142 16.83 6.35 16.90
C GLY A 142 17.30 5.73 15.58
N GLU A 143 16.40 5.31 14.70
CA GLU A 143 16.77 4.89 13.35
C GLU A 143 17.17 6.09 12.48
N THR A 144 18.50 6.24 12.23
CA THR A 144 19.05 7.36 11.46
C THR A 144 19.51 6.97 10.06
N HIS A 145 19.62 5.67 9.76
CA HIS A 145 20.14 5.18 8.48
C HIS A 145 19.08 5.21 7.38
N TYR A 146 19.28 6.13 6.44
CA TYR A 146 18.52 6.18 5.18
C TYR A 146 19.27 5.44 4.08
N GLY A 147 18.71 4.40 3.53
CA GLY A 147 19.25 3.83 2.29
C GLY A 147 19.24 4.87 1.16
N LYS A 148 20.23 4.84 0.27
CA LYS A 148 20.35 5.78 -0.87
C LYS A 148 19.05 5.91 -1.68
N LYS A 149 18.28 4.84 -1.80
CA LYS A 149 16.97 4.83 -2.49
C LYS A 149 15.96 5.78 -1.82
N ARG A 150 15.93 5.84 -0.47
CA ARG A 150 15.03 6.72 0.28
C ARG A 150 15.32 8.21 0.06
N VAL A 151 16.59 8.56 -0.16
CA VAL A 151 16.97 9.95 -0.50
C VAL A 151 16.40 10.31 -1.88
N LEU A 152 16.51 9.40 -2.85
CA LEU A 152 15.97 9.63 -4.19
C LEU A 152 14.42 9.68 -4.16
N GLU A 153 13.75 8.86 -3.35
CA GLU A 153 12.30 8.94 -3.14
C GLU A 153 11.87 10.31 -2.65
N LYS A 154 12.61 10.92 -1.70
CA LYS A 154 12.31 12.29 -1.22
C LYS A 154 12.39 13.33 -2.34
N VAL A 155 13.36 13.20 -3.25
CA VAL A 155 13.48 14.11 -4.42
C VAL A 155 12.27 13.94 -5.34
N ILE A 156 11.86 12.70 -5.62
CA ILE A 156 10.68 12.43 -6.45
C ILE A 156 9.41 12.99 -5.79
N LEU A 157 9.26 12.79 -4.47
CA LEU A 157 8.12 13.32 -3.71
C LEU A 157 8.11 14.86 -3.68
N TRP A 158 9.27 15.50 -3.67
CA TRP A 158 9.36 16.94 -3.77
C TRP A 158 8.78 17.45 -5.10
N PHE A 159 9.06 16.78 -6.23
CA PHE A 159 8.45 17.08 -7.52
C PHE A 159 6.95 16.73 -7.53
N TYR A 160 6.57 15.56 -7.01
CA TYR A 160 5.18 15.15 -6.89
C TYR A 160 4.33 16.19 -6.16
N HIS A 161 4.79 16.70 -5.00
CA HIS A 161 4.04 17.70 -4.24
C HIS A 161 3.91 19.06 -4.92
N ARG A 162 4.74 19.33 -5.93
CA ARG A 162 4.68 20.57 -6.73
C ARG A 162 3.96 20.41 -8.05
N ASP A 163 3.64 19.20 -8.47
CA ASP A 163 2.91 18.97 -9.72
C ASP A 163 1.42 19.28 -9.51
N PRO A 164 0.86 20.29 -10.21
CA PRO A 164 -0.56 20.64 -10.07
C PRO A 164 -1.50 19.55 -10.61
N ARG A 165 -0.98 18.63 -11.46
CA ARG A 165 -1.74 17.51 -12.04
C ARG A 165 -1.91 16.34 -11.07
N ARG A 166 -1.28 16.36 -9.89
CA ARG A 166 -1.36 15.28 -8.89
C ARG A 166 -2.74 15.11 -8.27
N ARG A 167 -3.63 16.10 -8.40
CA ARG A 167 -5.01 16.02 -7.93
C ARG A 167 -5.76 15.00 -8.78
N GLY A 168 -5.93 13.82 -8.24
CA GLY A 168 -6.54 12.70 -8.89
C GLY A 168 -7.79 12.22 -8.17
N ARG A 169 -8.24 11.01 -8.55
CA ARG A 169 -9.42 10.34 -8.00
C ARG A 169 -9.39 10.21 -6.46
N LEU A 170 -8.21 10.16 -5.86
CA LEU A 170 -7.99 10.01 -4.41
C LEU A 170 -7.65 11.33 -3.71
N ASP A 171 -7.94 12.48 -4.31
CA ASP A 171 -7.72 13.78 -3.63
C ASP A 171 -8.57 13.86 -2.35
N GLY A 172 -7.92 14.26 -1.23
CA GLY A 172 -8.56 14.33 0.08
C GLY A 172 -8.90 12.96 0.69
N ILE A 173 -8.20 11.87 0.33
CA ILE A 173 -8.40 10.54 0.92
C ILE A 173 -7.86 10.42 2.34
N GLY A 174 -7.01 11.35 2.79
CA GLY A 174 -6.53 11.41 4.17
C GLY A 174 -7.58 12.00 5.12
N LYS A 175 -7.67 11.43 6.34
CA LYS A 175 -8.44 11.98 7.48
C LYS A 175 -7.60 13.01 8.22
#